data_42123561f05c55dba492b515d4e5de84
#
_entry.id   42123561f05c55dba492b515d4e5de84
#
_cell.length_a   1.000
_cell.length_b   1.000
_cell.length_c   1.000
_cell.angle_alpha   90.00
_cell.angle_beta   90.00
_cell.angle_gamma   90.00
#
_symmetry.space_group_name_H-M   'P 1'
#
loop_
_entity.id
_entity.type
_entity.pdbx_description
1 polymer ?
#
loop_
_entity_poly.entity_id
_entity_poly.type
_entity_poly.pdbx_seq_one_letter_code
_entity_poly.pdbx_strand_id
1 'polypeptide(L)'
;PFEKQPFEDFESLVHTNYLGYVRLIRLVINDMIKNKSGAIINMVSGSTLCDPVPRSFIVYSSLKVGLKAFCKGLFWEMRDHGIKVTSILPGVTDTDLTGKLKEVTADTSRLMTTEAIENALKFALTVPANVCPLEIAVINQQTPWTAPVIPFKQEHPGK
;
A
#
# COMPACT_ATOMS: atom_id res chain seq x y z
N PRO A 1 4.50 -19.54 4.11
CA PRO A 1 4.15 -20.06 2.79
C PRO A 1 2.67 -20.34 2.69
N PHE A 2 2.09 -20.20 1.48
CA PHE A 2 0.65 -20.31 1.24
C PHE A 2 0.07 -21.65 1.71
N GLU A 3 0.75 -22.75 1.43
CA GLU A 3 0.34 -24.11 1.79
C GLU A 3 0.31 -24.40 3.30
N LYS A 4 0.85 -23.48 4.12
CA LYS A 4 0.89 -23.60 5.58
C LYS A 4 0.03 -22.58 6.30
N GLN A 5 -0.64 -21.70 5.56
CA GLN A 5 -1.43 -20.62 6.13
C GLN A 5 -2.84 -21.14 6.49
N PRO A 6 -3.32 -20.98 7.73
CA PRO A 6 -4.69 -21.35 8.12
C PRO A 6 -5.75 -20.59 7.33
N PHE A 7 -6.90 -21.20 7.09
CA PHE A 7 -8.02 -20.57 6.36
C PHE A 7 -8.55 -19.32 7.09
N GLU A 8 -8.57 -19.34 8.40
CA GLU A 8 -9.01 -18.24 9.25
C GLU A 8 -8.16 -16.98 9.04
N ASP A 9 -6.86 -17.17 8.77
CA ASP A 9 -5.96 -16.05 8.43
C ASP A 9 -6.35 -15.39 7.11
N PHE A 10 -6.81 -16.16 6.11
CA PHE A 10 -7.25 -15.61 4.83
C PHE A 10 -8.47 -14.72 4.99
N GLU A 11 -9.48 -15.17 5.74
CA GLU A 11 -10.68 -14.38 6.02
C GLU A 11 -10.33 -13.10 6.77
N SER A 12 -9.50 -13.20 7.81
CA SER A 12 -9.01 -12.06 8.58
C SER A 12 -8.26 -11.06 7.69
N LEU A 13 -7.38 -11.54 6.81
CA LEU A 13 -6.66 -10.68 5.86
C LEU A 13 -7.60 -9.96 4.90
N VAL A 14 -8.60 -10.66 4.35
CA VAL A 14 -9.60 -10.08 3.44
C VAL A 14 -10.40 -9.00 4.16
N HIS A 15 -10.90 -9.31 5.36
CA HIS A 15 -11.69 -8.38 6.15
C HIS A 15 -10.89 -7.12 6.51
N THR A 16 -9.65 -7.28 6.96
CA THR A 16 -8.82 -6.16 7.41
C THR A 16 -8.24 -5.37 6.25
N ASN A 17 -7.69 -6.05 5.23
CA ASN A 17 -6.90 -5.38 4.19
C ASN A 17 -7.69 -4.97 2.94
N TYR A 18 -8.95 -5.36 2.82
CA TYR A 18 -9.79 -4.97 1.68
C TYR A 18 -11.18 -4.51 2.11
N LEU A 19 -12.00 -5.39 2.68
CA LEU A 19 -13.39 -5.05 3.01
C LEU A 19 -13.51 -3.93 4.04
N GLY A 20 -12.59 -3.85 5.01
CA GLY A 20 -12.55 -2.77 6.00
C GLY A 20 -12.41 -1.40 5.34
N TYR A 21 -11.48 -1.28 4.37
CA TYR A 21 -11.30 -0.04 3.60
C TYR A 21 -12.55 0.32 2.79
N VAL A 22 -13.09 -0.65 2.03
CA VAL A 22 -14.29 -0.42 1.20
C VAL A 22 -15.48 0.02 2.06
N ARG A 23 -15.69 -0.63 3.21
CA ARG A 23 -16.78 -0.30 4.14
C ARG A 23 -16.62 1.11 4.72
N LEU A 24 -15.43 1.47 5.20
CA LEU A 24 -15.17 2.80 5.75
C LEU A 24 -15.39 3.89 4.70
N ILE A 25 -14.88 3.70 3.49
CA ILE A 25 -15.08 4.63 2.39
C ILE A 25 -16.57 4.77 2.07
N ARG A 26 -17.31 3.64 2.01
CA ARG A 26 -18.75 3.68 1.74
C ARG A 26 -19.54 4.45 2.79
N LEU A 27 -19.10 4.49 4.04
CA LEU A 27 -19.76 5.24 5.10
C LEU A 27 -19.60 6.75 4.93
N VAL A 28 -18.47 7.23 4.42
CA VAL A 28 -18.15 8.67 4.38
C VAL A 28 -18.36 9.31 3.01
N ILE A 29 -18.41 8.51 1.95
CA ILE A 29 -18.36 9.02 0.57
C ILE A 29 -19.55 9.92 0.22
N ASN A 30 -20.76 9.62 0.71
CA ASN A 30 -21.95 10.39 0.42
C ASN A 30 -21.88 11.81 1.01
N ASP A 31 -21.29 11.96 2.20
CA ASP A 31 -21.10 13.28 2.81
C ASP A 31 -20.04 14.09 2.05
N MET A 32 -18.99 13.45 1.56
CA MET A 32 -17.99 14.09 0.71
C MET A 32 -18.61 14.56 -0.61
N ILE A 33 -19.46 13.74 -1.25
CA ILE A 33 -20.18 14.11 -2.46
C ILE A 33 -21.09 15.31 -2.21
N LYS A 34 -21.88 15.29 -1.14
CA LYS A 34 -22.77 16.39 -0.74
C LYS A 34 -22.01 17.70 -0.53
N ASN A 35 -20.85 17.61 0.10
CA ASN A 35 -20.00 18.76 0.40
C ASN A 35 -19.12 19.20 -0.79
N LYS A 36 -19.11 18.41 -1.89
CA LYS A 36 -18.24 18.63 -3.05
C LYS A 36 -16.76 18.78 -2.67
N SER A 37 -16.34 18.07 -1.65
CA SER A 37 -14.97 18.16 -1.09
C SER A 37 -14.66 16.93 -0.28
N GLY A 38 -13.46 16.38 -0.45
CA GLY A 38 -12.98 15.26 0.32
C GLY A 38 -11.60 14.77 -0.13
N ALA A 39 -10.94 14.05 0.77
CA ALA A 39 -9.71 13.34 0.45
C ALA A 39 -9.74 11.94 1.09
N ILE A 40 -9.54 10.93 0.27
CA ILE A 40 -9.42 9.54 0.69
C ILE A 40 -7.98 9.11 0.43
N ILE A 41 -7.26 8.78 1.49
CA ILE A 41 -5.89 8.33 1.38
C ILE A 41 -5.79 6.92 1.95
N ASN A 42 -5.44 5.96 1.10
CA ASN A 42 -5.33 4.56 1.46
C ASN A 42 -3.88 4.13 1.61
N MET A 43 -3.56 3.48 2.74
CA MET A 43 -2.28 2.79 2.92
C MET A 43 -2.33 1.44 2.21
N VAL A 44 -1.67 1.38 1.06
CA VAL A 44 -1.58 0.16 0.25
C VAL A 44 -0.36 -0.65 0.68
N SER A 45 0.65 -0.79 -0.13
CA SER A 45 1.94 -1.43 0.20
C SER A 45 2.90 -1.35 -0.99
N GLY A 46 4.18 -1.20 -0.71
CA GLY A 46 5.25 -1.34 -1.70
C GLY A 46 5.33 -2.74 -2.32
N SER A 47 4.78 -3.77 -1.65
CA SER A 47 4.70 -5.12 -2.22
C SER A 47 3.90 -5.20 -3.53
N THR A 48 3.05 -4.20 -3.80
CA THR A 48 2.30 -4.10 -5.06
C THR A 48 3.14 -3.67 -6.27
N LEU A 49 4.39 -3.29 -6.04
CA LEU A 49 5.36 -2.94 -7.07
C LEU A 49 6.26 -4.13 -7.45
N CYS A 50 6.15 -5.24 -6.71
CA CYS A 50 6.97 -6.42 -6.92
C CYS A 50 6.33 -7.34 -7.94
N ASP A 51 7.12 -7.76 -8.91
CA ASP A 51 6.75 -8.80 -9.88
C ASP A 51 7.95 -9.76 -10.05
N PRO A 52 7.85 -11.01 -9.64
CA PRO A 52 6.71 -11.63 -8.95
C PRO A 52 6.52 -11.12 -7.50
N VAL A 53 5.32 -11.34 -6.96
CA VAL A 53 4.98 -11.03 -5.57
C VAL A 53 5.92 -11.78 -4.61
N PRO A 54 6.38 -11.15 -3.52
CA PRO A 54 7.27 -11.80 -2.56
C PRO A 54 6.67 -13.07 -1.96
N ARG A 55 7.51 -14.11 -1.81
CA ARG A 55 7.11 -15.36 -1.18
C ARG A 55 6.53 -15.08 0.23
N SER A 56 5.52 -15.84 0.61
CA SER A 56 4.77 -15.71 1.87
C SER A 56 3.89 -14.44 2.00
N PHE A 57 3.89 -13.56 1.00
CA PHE A 57 3.04 -12.37 0.96
C PHE A 57 1.95 -12.43 -0.11
N ILE A 58 1.72 -13.60 -0.72
CA ILE A 58 0.85 -13.75 -1.89
C ILE A 58 -0.55 -13.20 -1.61
N VAL A 59 -1.22 -13.68 -0.56
CA VAL A 59 -2.59 -13.26 -0.22
C VAL A 59 -2.63 -11.78 0.14
N TYR A 60 -1.75 -11.34 1.04
CA TYR A 60 -1.66 -9.95 1.44
C TYR A 60 -1.43 -9.01 0.25
N SER A 61 -0.45 -9.32 -0.60
CA SER A 61 -0.13 -8.47 -1.76
C SER A 61 -1.25 -8.45 -2.80
N SER A 62 -1.92 -9.59 -3.02
CA SER A 62 -3.10 -9.66 -3.91
C SER A 62 -4.22 -8.73 -3.44
N LEU A 63 -4.50 -8.72 -2.12
CA LEU A 63 -5.50 -7.83 -1.54
C LEU A 63 -5.09 -6.36 -1.67
N LYS A 64 -3.79 -6.04 -1.48
CA LYS A 64 -3.27 -4.68 -1.67
C LYS A 64 -3.29 -4.24 -3.13
N VAL A 65 -3.01 -5.14 -4.09
CA VAL A 65 -3.20 -4.87 -5.52
C VAL A 65 -4.67 -4.61 -5.84
N GLY A 66 -5.59 -5.42 -5.30
CA GLY A 66 -7.03 -5.21 -5.44
C GLY A 66 -7.47 -3.86 -4.85
N LEU A 67 -6.99 -3.50 -3.65
CA LEU A 67 -7.27 -2.21 -3.04
C LEU A 67 -6.73 -1.04 -3.89
N LYS A 68 -5.52 -1.17 -4.44
CA LYS A 68 -4.95 -0.17 -5.35
C LYS A 68 -5.82 0.03 -6.60
N ALA A 69 -6.28 -1.05 -7.20
CA ALA A 69 -7.19 -1.01 -8.34
C ALA A 69 -8.54 -0.37 -7.98
N PHE A 70 -9.11 -0.71 -6.82
CA PHE A 70 -10.32 -0.10 -6.29
C PHE A 70 -10.15 1.42 -6.12
N CYS A 71 -9.04 1.87 -5.53
CA CYS A 71 -8.76 3.30 -5.34
C CYS A 71 -8.68 4.06 -6.68
N LYS A 72 -8.06 3.45 -7.70
CA LYS A 72 -8.03 4.04 -9.06
C LYS A 72 -9.44 4.18 -9.65
N GLY A 73 -10.26 3.13 -9.57
CA GLY A 73 -11.65 3.16 -10.02
C GLY A 73 -12.44 4.24 -9.28
N LEU A 74 -12.33 4.25 -7.96
CA LEU A 74 -13.01 5.24 -7.12
C LEU A 74 -12.62 6.69 -7.47
N PHE A 75 -11.35 6.95 -7.79
CA PHE A 75 -10.92 8.28 -8.24
C PHE A 75 -11.70 8.71 -9.49
N TRP A 76 -11.81 7.85 -10.49
CA TRP A 76 -12.50 8.18 -11.74
C TRP A 76 -13.98 8.46 -11.53
N GLU A 77 -14.63 7.78 -10.59
CA GLU A 77 -16.03 8.03 -10.26
C GLU A 77 -16.23 9.31 -9.43
N MET A 78 -15.26 9.65 -8.56
CA MET A 78 -15.42 10.69 -7.54
C MET A 78 -14.77 12.03 -7.90
N ARG A 79 -13.90 12.09 -8.90
CA ARG A 79 -13.13 13.29 -9.26
C ARG A 79 -14.00 14.52 -9.56
N ASP A 80 -15.12 14.32 -10.24
CA ASP A 80 -16.01 15.42 -10.62
C ASP A 80 -16.88 15.91 -9.44
N HIS A 81 -16.83 15.20 -8.31
CA HIS A 81 -17.39 15.62 -7.02
C HIS A 81 -16.38 16.36 -6.14
N GLY A 82 -15.19 16.69 -6.65
CA GLY A 82 -14.14 17.37 -5.89
C GLY A 82 -13.47 16.48 -4.83
N ILE A 83 -13.51 15.17 -4.99
CA ILE A 83 -12.93 14.21 -4.05
C ILE A 83 -11.62 13.66 -4.62
N LYS A 84 -10.55 13.79 -3.84
CA LYS A 84 -9.24 13.20 -4.15
C LYS A 84 -9.17 11.78 -3.62
N VAL A 85 -8.56 10.87 -4.37
CA VAL A 85 -8.29 9.50 -3.93
C VAL A 85 -6.83 9.16 -4.22
N THR A 86 -6.06 8.96 -3.16
CA THR A 86 -4.61 8.70 -3.24
C THR A 86 -4.27 7.36 -2.58
N SER A 87 -3.43 6.58 -3.23
CA SER A 87 -2.80 5.38 -2.66
C SER A 87 -1.37 5.68 -2.26
N ILE A 88 -1.03 5.55 -0.98
CA ILE A 88 0.36 5.55 -0.52
C ILE A 88 0.85 4.11 -0.48
N LEU A 89 2.03 3.86 -1.05
CA LEU A 89 2.63 2.54 -1.16
C LEU A 89 3.93 2.50 -0.31
N PRO A 90 3.82 2.27 1.02
CA PRO A 90 4.98 2.21 1.88
C PRO A 90 5.83 0.96 1.63
N GLY A 91 7.14 1.12 1.64
CA GLY A 91 8.08 0.04 1.88
C GLY A 91 8.07 -0.40 3.35
N VAL A 92 9.15 -1.05 3.79
CA VAL A 92 9.26 -1.54 5.16
C VAL A 92 9.56 -0.39 6.11
N THR A 93 8.57 -0.06 6.93
CA THR A 93 8.63 1.08 7.87
C THR A 93 8.76 0.56 9.30
N ASP A 94 9.57 1.22 10.13
CA ASP A 94 9.74 0.87 11.54
C ASP A 94 8.47 1.21 12.33
N THR A 95 7.68 0.19 12.62
CA THR A 95 6.42 0.27 13.36
C THR A 95 6.23 -0.99 14.20
N ASP A 96 5.29 -0.99 15.12
CA ASP A 96 4.94 -2.17 15.91
C ASP A 96 4.47 -3.34 15.03
N LEU A 97 3.78 -3.04 13.91
CA LEU A 97 3.34 -4.05 12.95
C LEU A 97 4.52 -4.80 12.32
N THR A 98 5.63 -4.11 12.09
CA THR A 98 6.85 -4.68 11.48
C THR A 98 7.81 -5.26 12.52
N GLY A 99 7.47 -5.21 13.80
CA GLY A 99 8.30 -5.74 14.88
C GLY A 99 8.72 -7.20 14.68
N LYS A 100 7.80 -8.06 14.23
CA LYS A 100 8.08 -9.46 13.90
C LYS A 100 8.97 -9.64 12.66
N LEU A 101 9.03 -8.64 11.78
CA LEU A 101 9.89 -8.66 10.60
C LEU A 101 11.31 -8.27 10.91
N LYS A 102 11.57 -7.67 12.09
CA LYS A 102 12.94 -7.32 12.55
C LYS A 102 13.83 -8.54 12.68
N GLU A 103 13.27 -9.72 12.96
CA GLU A 103 14.03 -10.97 13.04
C GLU A 103 14.65 -11.41 11.71
N VAL A 104 14.03 -11.02 10.58
CA VAL A 104 14.51 -11.32 9.23
C VAL A 104 15.12 -10.11 8.53
N THR A 105 15.24 -9.00 9.24
CA THR A 105 15.84 -7.76 8.74
C THR A 105 17.33 -7.77 9.01
N ALA A 106 18.14 -7.64 7.95
CA ALA A 106 19.61 -7.64 8.06
C ALA A 106 20.14 -6.45 8.86
N ASP A 107 19.47 -5.31 8.67
CA ASP A 107 19.91 -4.03 9.19
C ASP A 107 18.69 -3.14 9.45
N THR A 108 18.39 -2.95 10.72
CA THR A 108 17.23 -2.12 11.13
C THR A 108 17.39 -0.64 10.77
N SER A 109 18.63 -0.16 10.56
CA SER A 109 18.89 1.22 10.11
C SER A 109 18.38 1.49 8.70
N ARG A 110 18.08 0.44 7.93
CA ARG A 110 17.50 0.53 6.58
C ARG A 110 15.97 0.55 6.56
N LEU A 111 15.33 0.41 7.71
CA LEU A 111 13.89 0.62 7.82
C LEU A 111 13.57 2.10 7.64
N MET A 112 12.46 2.38 6.98
CA MET A 112 11.98 3.76 6.88
C MET A 112 11.41 4.21 8.21
N THR A 113 11.53 5.49 8.51
CA THR A 113 10.83 6.12 9.62
C THR A 113 9.37 6.42 9.24
N THR A 114 8.49 6.53 10.22
CA THR A 114 7.10 6.97 10.01
C THR A 114 7.01 8.38 9.42
N GLU A 115 8.02 9.24 9.67
CA GLU A 115 8.13 10.58 9.11
C GLU A 115 8.14 10.57 7.57
N ALA A 116 8.76 9.57 6.94
CA ALA A 116 8.75 9.45 5.47
C ALA A 116 7.32 9.27 4.93
N ILE A 117 6.48 8.51 5.65
CA ILE A 117 5.07 8.30 5.28
C ILE A 117 4.24 9.53 5.61
N GLU A 118 4.51 10.21 6.73
CA GLU A 118 3.87 11.47 7.08
C GLU A 118 4.09 12.55 6.01
N ASN A 119 5.31 12.66 5.47
CA ASN A 119 5.63 13.60 4.40
C ASN A 119 4.86 13.27 3.10
N ALA A 120 4.71 11.99 2.76
CA ALA A 120 3.88 11.56 1.63
C ALA A 120 2.39 11.92 1.85
N LEU A 121 1.89 11.74 3.06
CA LEU A 121 0.53 12.12 3.45
C LEU A 121 0.32 13.64 3.36
N LYS A 122 1.24 14.43 3.92
CA LYS A 122 1.22 15.90 3.82
C LYS A 122 1.21 16.36 2.37
N PHE A 123 2.08 15.80 1.53
CA PHE A 123 2.09 16.09 0.09
C PHE A 123 0.74 15.82 -0.55
N ALA A 124 0.15 14.64 -0.33
CA ALA A 124 -1.15 14.28 -0.91
C ALA A 124 -2.27 15.26 -0.52
N LEU A 125 -2.23 15.80 0.71
CA LEU A 125 -3.24 16.72 1.24
C LEU A 125 -3.03 18.16 0.80
N THR A 126 -1.78 18.58 0.54
CA THR A 126 -1.43 20.00 0.30
C THR A 126 -1.32 20.37 -1.17
N VAL A 127 -1.37 19.41 -2.09
CA VAL A 127 -1.43 19.73 -3.53
C VAL A 127 -2.66 20.56 -3.89
N PRO A 128 -2.61 21.41 -4.92
CA PRO A 128 -3.72 22.24 -5.36
C PRO A 128 -5.03 21.46 -5.52
N ALA A 129 -6.17 22.14 -5.38
CA ALA A 129 -7.48 21.51 -5.42
C ALA A 129 -7.76 20.75 -6.73
N ASN A 130 -7.19 21.22 -7.84
CA ASN A 130 -7.32 20.62 -9.17
C ASN A 130 -6.29 19.51 -9.47
N VAL A 131 -5.51 19.09 -8.47
CA VAL A 131 -4.48 18.05 -8.60
C VAL A 131 -4.77 16.91 -7.63
N CYS A 132 -4.64 15.67 -8.08
CA CYS A 132 -4.73 14.48 -7.24
C CYS A 132 -3.57 13.53 -7.56
N PRO A 133 -2.60 13.35 -6.65
CA PRO A 133 -1.61 12.28 -6.77
C PRO A 133 -2.31 10.92 -6.62
N LEU A 134 -2.33 10.11 -7.65
CA LEU A 134 -3.04 8.80 -7.59
C LEU A 134 -2.27 7.76 -6.80
N GLU A 135 -0.94 7.75 -6.94
CA GLU A 135 -0.05 6.82 -6.26
C GLU A 135 1.20 7.55 -5.79
N ILE A 136 1.60 7.32 -4.54
CA ILE A 136 2.84 7.81 -3.96
C ILE A 136 3.58 6.60 -3.39
N ALA A 137 4.62 6.15 -4.07
CA ALA A 137 5.47 5.07 -3.59
C ALA A 137 6.63 5.65 -2.77
N VAL A 138 6.78 5.16 -1.55
CA VAL A 138 7.89 5.52 -0.64
C VAL A 138 8.58 4.24 -0.23
N ILE A 139 9.74 3.98 -0.82
CA ILE A 139 10.42 2.68 -0.74
C ILE A 139 11.80 2.85 -0.11
N ASN A 140 12.22 1.85 0.65
CA ASN A 140 13.55 1.82 1.26
C ASN A 140 14.63 1.97 0.17
N GLN A 141 15.55 2.91 0.34
CA GLN A 141 16.65 3.13 -0.61
C GLN A 141 17.57 1.91 -0.71
N GLN A 142 17.75 1.20 0.38
CA GLN A 142 18.49 -0.05 0.44
C GLN A 142 17.59 -1.18 0.93
N THR A 143 17.81 -2.40 0.43
CA THR A 143 17.03 -3.54 0.91
C THR A 143 17.23 -3.77 2.41
N PRO A 144 16.16 -3.82 3.21
CA PRO A 144 16.26 -4.15 4.62
C PRO A 144 16.38 -5.66 4.89
N TRP A 145 16.25 -6.52 3.87
CA TRP A 145 16.19 -7.96 4.01
C TRP A 145 17.56 -8.61 4.00
N THR A 146 17.75 -9.71 4.79
CA THR A 146 18.99 -10.50 4.85
C THR A 146 19.25 -11.32 3.60
N ALA A 147 18.18 -11.68 2.86
CA ALA A 147 18.26 -12.39 1.60
C ALA A 147 17.33 -11.70 0.58
N PRO A 148 17.61 -11.79 -0.70
CA PRO A 148 16.69 -11.26 -1.70
C PRO A 148 15.34 -11.95 -1.55
N VAL A 149 14.36 -11.19 -1.07
CA VAL A 149 12.95 -11.63 -0.94
C VAL A 149 12.39 -11.94 -2.34
N ILE A 150 13.02 -11.38 -3.36
CA ILE A 150 12.74 -11.62 -4.77
C ILE A 150 14.06 -12.04 -5.43
N PRO A 151 14.19 -13.25 -5.96
CA PRO A 151 15.29 -13.57 -6.84
C PRO A 151 15.04 -12.80 -8.14
N PHE A 152 15.58 -11.58 -8.27
CA PHE A 152 15.76 -10.97 -9.58
C PHE A 152 16.83 -11.83 -10.31
N LYS A 153 16.39 -12.81 -11.07
CA LYS A 153 17.20 -13.26 -12.19
C LYS A 153 17.22 -12.11 -13.18
N GLN A 154 18.25 -11.29 -13.13
CA GLN A 154 18.64 -10.51 -14.31
C GLN A 154 19.13 -11.55 -15.34
N GLU A 155 18.21 -12.10 -16.12
CA GLU A 155 18.58 -12.67 -17.40
C GLU A 155 18.96 -11.46 -18.27
N HIS A 156 20.25 -11.16 -18.31
CA HIS A 156 20.77 -10.33 -19.40
C HIS A 156 20.57 -11.14 -20.69
N PRO A 157 19.71 -10.71 -21.62
CA PRO A 157 19.65 -11.36 -22.91
C PRO A 157 20.97 -11.06 -23.63
N GLY A 158 21.76 -12.09 -23.77
CA GLY A 158 22.71 -12.26 -24.86
C GLY A 158 23.99 -11.42 -24.82
N LYS A 159 25.09 -12.10 -24.56
CA LYS A 159 26.28 -11.99 -25.42
C LYS A 159 26.32 -13.20 -26.32
#